data_73b332e96fc134b56388b95d2dc45b64
#
_entry.id   73b332e96fc134b56388b95d2dc45b64
#
_cell.length_a   1.000
_cell.length_b   1.000
_cell.length_c   1.000
_cell.angle_alpha   90.00
_cell.angle_beta   90.00
_cell.angle_gamma   90.00
#
_symmetry.space_group_name_H-M   'P 1'
#
loop_
_entity.id
_entity.type
_entity.pdbx_description
1 polymer ?
#
loop_
_entity_poly.entity_id
_entity_poly.type
_entity_poly.pdbx_seq_one_letter_code
_entity_poly.pdbx_strand_id
1 'polypeptide(L)'
;MTRQFYWLLPLTVVFAACATGTRPSSGDLTGVEWRLTEIDGSPAVTSAGDGGRDASFRLDADSARVTGFTTCNRFFGHYEASGGGRLRFSSLGSTKMACVEAARSQQEQRFMDVLQSADRYEITGNTLTLYAADRVRARFVAAGR
;
A
#
# COMPACT_ATOMS: atom_id res chain seq x y z
N MET A 1 76.09 22.32 -11.08
CA MET A 1 74.89 22.58 -11.94
C MET A 1 73.95 21.41 -11.84
N THR A 2 73.01 21.48 -10.94
CA THR A 2 72.07 20.37 -10.60
C THR A 2 70.67 20.79 -11.06
N ARG A 3 70.18 20.19 -12.13
CA ARG A 3 68.83 20.44 -12.66
C ARG A 3 67.87 19.52 -11.96
N GLN A 4 67.00 20.07 -11.12
CA GLN A 4 65.86 19.34 -10.56
C GLN A 4 64.71 19.32 -11.56
N PHE A 5 64.28 18.09 -11.95
CA PHE A 5 63.12 17.83 -12.72
C PHE A 5 61.93 17.69 -11.77
N TYR A 6 60.99 18.64 -11.80
CA TYR A 6 59.70 18.53 -11.15
C TYR A 6 58.77 17.72 -12.02
N TRP A 7 58.38 16.55 -11.53
CA TRP A 7 57.33 15.76 -12.12
C TRP A 7 55.98 16.28 -11.63
N LEU A 8 55.22 16.93 -12.53
CA LEU A 8 53.84 17.29 -12.34
C LEU A 8 52.97 16.09 -12.55
N LEU A 9 52.44 15.48 -11.50
CA LEU A 9 51.43 14.44 -11.59
C LEU A 9 50.04 15.10 -11.82
N PRO A 10 49.29 14.72 -12.83
CA PRO A 10 47.94 15.21 -13.01
C PRO A 10 47.00 14.55 -11.97
N LEU A 11 46.37 15.36 -11.14
CA LEU A 11 45.32 14.98 -10.19
C LEU A 11 44.05 14.68 -10.99
N THR A 12 43.79 13.42 -11.29
CA THR A 12 42.48 12.99 -11.87
C THR A 12 41.41 13.01 -10.81
N VAL A 13 40.57 14.03 -10.86
CA VAL A 13 39.36 14.11 -10.04
C VAL A 13 38.30 13.16 -10.63
N VAL A 14 38.08 12.05 -9.97
CA VAL A 14 36.98 11.11 -10.32
C VAL A 14 35.70 11.68 -9.70
N PHE A 15 34.83 12.27 -10.52
CA PHE A 15 33.46 12.59 -10.13
C PHE A 15 32.67 11.29 -10.01
N ALA A 16 32.46 10.83 -8.79
CA ALA A 16 31.45 9.81 -8.49
C ALA A 16 30.08 10.43 -8.68
N ALA A 17 29.45 10.18 -9.82
CA ALA A 17 28.05 10.51 -10.04
C ALA A 17 27.20 9.60 -9.12
N CYS A 18 26.77 10.12 -7.98
CA CYS A 18 25.70 9.51 -7.19
C CYS A 18 24.41 9.57 -8.01
N ALA A 19 24.08 8.48 -8.69
CA ALA A 19 22.75 8.28 -9.22
C ALA A 19 21.79 8.19 -8.02
N THR A 20 21.13 9.29 -7.70
CA THR A 20 20.00 9.32 -6.77
C THR A 20 18.81 8.63 -7.45
N GLY A 21 18.86 7.31 -7.52
CA GLY A 21 17.67 6.52 -7.75
C GLY A 21 16.74 6.76 -6.57
N THR A 22 15.67 7.50 -6.80
CA THR A 22 14.59 7.65 -5.83
C THR A 22 13.98 6.28 -5.62
N ARG A 23 14.49 5.51 -4.66
CA ARG A 23 13.78 4.34 -4.13
C ARG A 23 12.48 4.86 -3.58
N PRO A 24 11.32 4.26 -3.92
CA PRO A 24 10.12 4.56 -3.18
C PRO A 24 10.44 4.30 -1.71
N SER A 25 10.27 5.32 -0.88
CA SER A 25 10.44 5.18 0.55
C SER A 25 9.50 4.09 1.02
N SER A 26 10.04 3.02 1.57
CA SER A 26 9.28 2.01 2.28
C SER A 26 8.60 2.72 3.45
N GLY A 27 7.34 3.14 3.28
CA GLY A 27 6.63 3.84 4.32
C GLY A 27 5.46 4.73 3.90
N ASP A 28 5.24 4.99 2.62
CA ASP A 28 4.12 5.82 2.22
C ASP A 28 2.81 5.03 2.28
N LEU A 29 2.07 5.21 3.36
CA LEU A 29 0.73 4.64 3.53
C LEU A 29 -0.26 5.26 2.55
N THR A 30 -0.08 6.55 2.24
CA THR A 30 -0.99 7.37 1.42
C THR A 30 -0.52 7.49 -0.03
N GLY A 31 -1.44 7.82 -0.93
CA GLY A 31 -1.11 8.02 -2.34
C GLY A 31 -0.84 6.74 -3.14
N VAL A 32 -0.84 5.60 -2.49
CA VAL A 32 -0.61 4.26 -3.07
C VAL A 32 -1.94 3.52 -3.16
N GLU A 33 -2.15 2.78 -4.24
CA GLU A 33 -3.25 1.81 -4.30
C GLU A 33 -2.79 0.49 -3.69
N TRP A 34 -3.46 0.07 -2.63
CA TRP A 34 -3.20 -1.16 -1.90
C TRP A 34 -4.18 -2.25 -2.34
N ARG A 35 -3.68 -3.25 -3.06
CA ARG A 35 -4.47 -4.38 -3.55
C ARG A 35 -4.42 -5.54 -2.57
N LEU A 36 -5.59 -6.07 -2.22
CA LEU A 36 -5.74 -7.21 -1.31
C LEU A 36 -5.07 -8.47 -1.89
N THR A 37 -4.29 -9.16 -1.08
CA THR A 37 -3.67 -10.45 -1.41
C THR A 37 -4.08 -11.56 -0.46
N GLU A 38 -4.38 -11.21 0.79
CA GLU A 38 -4.77 -12.17 1.82
C GLU A 38 -5.77 -11.52 2.79
N ILE A 39 -6.77 -12.28 3.20
CA ILE A 39 -7.76 -11.86 4.19
C ILE A 39 -8.05 -13.00 5.15
N ASP A 40 -7.92 -12.73 6.47
CA ASP A 40 -8.12 -13.70 7.56
C ASP A 40 -7.39 -15.04 7.33
N GLY A 41 -6.14 -14.97 6.82
CA GLY A 41 -5.29 -16.14 6.56
C GLY A 41 -5.62 -16.91 5.27
N SER A 42 -6.54 -16.42 4.45
CA SER A 42 -6.90 -17.03 3.17
C SER A 42 -6.48 -16.14 2.00
N PRO A 43 -6.04 -16.69 0.86
CA PRO A 43 -5.79 -15.91 -0.34
C PRO A 43 -7.03 -15.13 -0.77
N ALA A 44 -6.84 -13.90 -1.24
CA ALA A 44 -7.93 -13.09 -1.76
C ALA A 44 -8.51 -13.70 -3.05
N VAL A 45 -9.82 -13.60 -3.19
CA VAL A 45 -10.50 -13.90 -4.47
C VAL A 45 -10.16 -12.77 -5.45
N THR A 46 -9.58 -13.14 -6.57
CA THR A 46 -9.20 -12.20 -7.64
C THR A 46 -10.24 -12.19 -8.75
N SER A 47 -10.32 -11.07 -9.46
CA SER A 47 -11.16 -10.92 -10.63
C SER A 47 -10.46 -11.50 -11.87
N ALA A 48 -10.47 -12.80 -12.01
CA ALA A 48 -9.85 -13.46 -13.17
C ALA A 48 -10.68 -13.24 -14.45
N GLY A 49 -10.48 -12.13 -15.13
CA GLY A 49 -10.88 -11.94 -16.51
C GLY A 49 -12.36 -11.64 -16.80
N ASP A 50 -13.18 -11.40 -15.80
CA ASP A 50 -14.62 -11.15 -15.95
C ASP A 50 -15.02 -9.65 -15.92
N GLY A 51 -14.03 -8.76 -16.08
CA GLY A 51 -14.26 -7.31 -16.00
C GLY A 51 -14.44 -6.76 -14.59
N GLY A 52 -14.36 -7.63 -13.57
CA GLY A 52 -14.33 -7.23 -12.16
C GLY A 52 -13.02 -6.54 -11.77
N ARG A 53 -12.99 -5.98 -10.59
CA ARG A 53 -11.78 -5.41 -9.98
C ARG A 53 -11.42 -6.17 -8.72
N ASP A 54 -10.11 -6.34 -8.50
CA ASP A 54 -9.61 -6.87 -7.24
C ASP A 54 -9.96 -5.91 -6.10
N ALA A 55 -10.16 -6.47 -4.91
CA ALA A 55 -10.36 -5.65 -3.73
C ALA A 55 -9.10 -4.79 -3.48
N SER A 56 -9.30 -3.49 -3.34
CA SER A 56 -8.22 -2.53 -3.14
C SER A 56 -8.70 -1.28 -2.43
N PHE A 57 -7.76 -0.51 -1.88
CA PHE A 57 -8.05 0.82 -1.38
C PHE A 57 -6.88 1.78 -1.59
N ARG A 58 -7.21 3.07 -1.53
CA ARG A 58 -6.26 4.18 -1.54
C ARG A 58 -6.62 5.16 -0.44
N LEU A 59 -5.61 5.64 0.25
CA LEU A 59 -5.71 6.70 1.24
C LEU A 59 -5.23 8.01 0.62
N ASP A 60 -6.06 9.03 0.73
CA ASP A 60 -5.74 10.38 0.27
C ASP A 60 -5.18 11.19 1.43
N ALA A 61 -3.95 11.71 1.27
CA ALA A 61 -3.23 12.41 2.33
C ALA A 61 -3.86 13.76 2.69
N ASP A 62 -4.43 14.45 1.69
CA ASP A 62 -4.89 15.82 1.86
C ASP A 62 -6.28 15.90 2.48
N SER A 63 -7.13 14.90 2.21
CA SER A 63 -8.52 14.90 2.63
C SER A 63 -8.86 13.88 3.72
N ALA A 64 -7.90 13.07 4.17
CA ALA A 64 -8.11 11.97 5.11
C ALA A 64 -9.22 11.00 4.67
N ARG A 65 -9.39 10.83 3.36
CA ARG A 65 -10.41 9.97 2.76
C ARG A 65 -9.81 8.63 2.34
N VAL A 66 -10.60 7.59 2.51
CA VAL A 66 -10.36 6.29 1.90
C VAL A 66 -11.37 6.06 0.79
N THR A 67 -10.88 5.52 -0.32
CA THR A 67 -11.71 5.04 -1.44
C THR A 67 -11.18 3.72 -1.94
N GLY A 68 -12.03 2.90 -2.52
CA GLY A 68 -11.58 1.63 -3.06
C GLY A 68 -12.69 0.75 -3.64
N PHE A 69 -12.34 -0.52 -3.79
CA PHE A 69 -13.23 -1.59 -4.27
C PHE A 69 -13.20 -2.76 -3.31
N THR A 70 -14.36 -3.35 -3.06
CA THR A 70 -14.51 -4.50 -2.16
C THR A 70 -14.47 -5.84 -2.89
N THR A 71 -14.41 -5.85 -4.19
CA THR A 71 -14.52 -6.89 -5.21
C THR A 71 -15.72 -6.64 -6.13
N CYS A 72 -16.88 -6.30 -5.59
CA CYS A 72 -18.11 -6.04 -6.33
C CYS A 72 -18.50 -4.55 -6.28
N ASN A 73 -18.25 -3.90 -5.16
CA ASN A 73 -18.73 -2.56 -4.87
C ASN A 73 -17.59 -1.56 -4.71
N ARG A 74 -17.88 -0.32 -5.04
CA ARG A 74 -17.05 0.80 -4.60
C ARG A 74 -17.35 1.09 -3.15
N PHE A 75 -16.32 1.45 -2.39
CA PHE A 75 -16.49 1.96 -1.04
C PHE A 75 -15.75 3.27 -0.84
N PHE A 76 -16.14 3.99 0.17
CA PHE A 76 -15.57 5.28 0.56
C PHE A 76 -15.71 5.46 2.06
N GLY A 77 -14.94 6.37 2.61
CA GLY A 77 -15.00 6.72 4.03
C GLY A 77 -13.88 7.67 4.42
N HIS A 78 -13.56 7.67 5.69
CA HIS A 78 -12.46 8.43 6.26
C HIS A 78 -11.49 7.50 6.97
N TYR A 79 -10.27 7.97 7.17
CA TYR A 79 -9.28 7.28 7.98
C TYR A 79 -8.55 8.25 8.89
N GLU A 80 -8.01 7.73 9.96
CA GLU A 80 -7.10 8.42 10.86
C GLU A 80 -5.84 7.57 11.00
N ALA A 81 -4.68 8.16 10.69
CA ALA A 81 -3.39 7.52 10.89
C ALA A 81 -2.56 8.36 11.86
N SER A 82 -1.93 7.73 12.83
CA SER A 82 -1.10 8.40 13.83
C SER A 82 0.16 7.59 14.13
N GLY A 83 1.08 8.19 14.90
CA GLY A 83 2.34 7.58 15.27
C GLY A 83 2.20 6.17 15.87
N GLY A 84 3.23 5.33 15.67
CA GLY A 84 3.23 3.94 16.13
C GLY A 84 2.43 2.98 15.26
N GLY A 85 2.17 3.34 13.99
CA GLY A 85 1.45 2.48 13.06
C GLY A 85 -0.04 2.35 13.35
N ARG A 86 -0.65 3.30 14.03
CA ARG A 86 -2.12 3.30 14.26
C ARG A 86 -2.86 3.70 13.01
N LEU A 87 -3.90 2.97 12.68
CA LEU A 87 -4.78 3.24 11.54
C LEU A 87 -6.20 2.83 11.89
N ARG A 88 -7.13 3.75 11.73
CA ARG A 88 -8.56 3.51 11.91
C ARG A 88 -9.34 4.03 10.73
N PHE A 89 -10.39 3.32 10.39
CA PHE A 89 -11.34 3.74 9.37
C PHE A 89 -12.67 4.10 10.02
N SER A 90 -13.35 5.07 9.44
CA SER A 90 -14.65 5.54 9.94
C SER A 90 -15.57 5.95 8.79
N SER A 91 -16.85 6.04 9.09
CA SER A 91 -17.89 6.47 8.14
C SER A 91 -17.84 5.71 6.81
N LEU A 92 -17.55 4.40 6.90
CA LEU A 92 -17.45 3.55 5.71
C LEU A 92 -18.84 3.33 5.10
N GLY A 93 -18.93 3.58 3.80
CA GLY A 93 -20.10 3.31 2.99
C GLY A 93 -19.71 2.61 1.69
N SER A 94 -20.62 1.87 1.10
CA SER A 94 -20.41 1.20 -0.18
C SER A 94 -21.64 1.27 -1.06
N THR A 95 -21.42 1.13 -2.38
CA THR A 95 -22.52 0.85 -3.33
C THR A 95 -23.10 -0.54 -3.03
N LYS A 96 -24.31 -0.80 -3.47
CA LYS A 96 -25.01 -2.06 -3.20
C LYS A 96 -25.36 -2.78 -4.50
N MET A 97 -24.34 -3.07 -5.30
CA MET A 97 -24.52 -3.96 -6.45
C MET A 97 -24.45 -5.41 -5.97
N ALA A 98 -25.30 -6.26 -6.52
CA ALA A 98 -25.26 -7.68 -6.23
C ALA A 98 -24.00 -8.32 -6.81
N CYS A 99 -23.25 -9.05 -6.00
CA CYS A 99 -22.21 -9.94 -6.48
C CYS A 99 -22.86 -11.18 -7.10
N VAL A 100 -22.44 -11.53 -8.30
CA VAL A 100 -22.93 -12.74 -8.97
C VAL A 100 -22.41 -14.01 -8.29
N GLU A 101 -21.18 -13.96 -7.75
CA GLU A 101 -20.54 -15.09 -7.12
C GLU A 101 -20.57 -15.00 -5.59
N ALA A 102 -20.98 -16.10 -4.94
CA ALA A 102 -21.04 -16.16 -3.48
C ALA A 102 -19.67 -15.90 -2.81
N ALA A 103 -18.57 -16.39 -3.39
CA ALA A 103 -17.22 -16.18 -2.86
C ALA A 103 -16.83 -14.69 -2.82
N ARG A 104 -17.22 -13.93 -3.83
CA ARG A 104 -16.99 -12.48 -3.90
C ARG A 104 -17.83 -11.73 -2.89
N SER A 105 -19.09 -12.12 -2.72
CA SER A 105 -19.97 -11.54 -1.72
C SER A 105 -19.44 -11.76 -0.30
N GLN A 106 -18.95 -12.96 -0.02
CA GLN A 106 -18.32 -13.28 1.28
C GLN A 106 -17.03 -12.47 1.50
N GLN A 107 -16.18 -12.34 0.47
CA GLN A 107 -14.95 -11.55 0.57
C GLN A 107 -15.28 -10.08 0.82
N GLU A 108 -16.27 -9.53 0.15
CA GLU A 108 -16.71 -8.15 0.36
C GLU A 108 -17.11 -7.89 1.81
N GLN A 109 -17.93 -8.77 2.40
CA GLN A 109 -18.32 -8.66 3.80
C GLN A 109 -17.10 -8.70 4.74
N ARG A 110 -16.21 -9.69 4.55
CA ARG A 110 -14.98 -9.79 5.34
C ARG A 110 -14.08 -8.57 5.17
N PHE A 111 -13.96 -8.06 3.94
CA PHE A 111 -13.13 -6.88 3.67
C PHE A 111 -13.66 -5.65 4.41
N MET A 112 -14.95 -5.41 4.39
CA MET A 112 -15.56 -4.31 5.14
C MET A 112 -15.39 -4.49 6.66
N ASP A 113 -15.54 -5.71 7.17
CA ASP A 113 -15.31 -6.03 8.60
C ASP A 113 -13.84 -5.79 9.01
N VAL A 114 -12.89 -6.16 8.14
CA VAL A 114 -11.46 -5.88 8.36
C VAL A 114 -11.21 -4.39 8.46
N LEU A 115 -11.72 -3.59 7.53
CA LEU A 115 -11.56 -2.14 7.58
C LEU A 115 -12.18 -1.52 8.83
N GLN A 116 -13.39 -1.95 9.21
CA GLN A 116 -14.08 -1.45 10.40
C GLN A 116 -13.36 -1.79 11.70
N SER A 117 -12.70 -2.94 11.76
CA SER A 117 -12.02 -3.43 12.96
C SER A 117 -10.53 -3.10 13.02
N ALA A 118 -9.93 -2.63 11.93
CA ALA A 118 -8.51 -2.31 11.89
C ALA A 118 -8.13 -1.21 12.90
N ASP A 119 -7.06 -1.45 13.65
CA ASP A 119 -6.54 -0.51 14.64
C ASP A 119 -5.05 -0.20 14.45
N ARG A 120 -4.35 -1.03 13.68
CA ARG A 120 -2.92 -0.88 13.43
C ARG A 120 -2.53 -1.36 12.02
N TYR A 121 -1.47 -0.78 11.48
CA TYR A 121 -0.85 -1.23 10.24
C TYR A 121 0.66 -1.33 10.36
N GLU A 122 1.25 -2.09 9.44
CA GLU A 122 2.68 -2.19 9.24
C GLU A 122 2.98 -2.26 7.75
N ILE A 123 4.02 -1.56 7.30
CA ILE A 123 4.49 -1.62 5.92
C ILE A 123 5.90 -2.21 5.93
N THR A 124 6.08 -3.31 5.20
CA THR A 124 7.37 -3.96 4.99
C THR A 124 7.61 -4.09 3.48
N GLY A 125 8.55 -3.33 2.97
CA GLY A 125 8.79 -3.26 1.52
C GLY A 125 7.56 -2.77 0.77
N ASN A 126 6.98 -3.63 -0.05
CA ASN A 126 5.80 -3.36 -0.88
C ASN A 126 4.50 -3.93 -0.28
N THR A 127 4.56 -4.43 0.94
CA THR A 127 3.43 -5.10 1.61
C THR A 127 2.92 -4.27 2.76
N LEU A 128 1.62 -4.00 2.76
CA LEU A 128 0.88 -3.43 3.88
C LEU A 128 0.13 -4.56 4.60
N THR A 129 0.27 -4.62 5.91
CA THR A 129 -0.48 -5.54 6.78
C THR A 129 -1.38 -4.74 7.70
N LEU A 130 -2.66 -5.10 7.74
CA LEU A 130 -3.63 -4.56 8.70
C LEU A 130 -3.85 -5.53 9.86
N TYR A 131 -3.96 -4.98 11.04
CA TYR A 131 -4.18 -5.69 12.29
C TYR A 131 -5.45 -5.19 13.00
N ALA A 132 -6.06 -6.08 13.76
CA ALA A 132 -7.05 -5.77 14.77
C ALA A 132 -6.75 -6.59 16.02
N ALA A 133 -6.63 -5.94 17.19
CA ALA A 133 -6.27 -6.57 18.47
C ALA A 133 -5.04 -7.49 18.32
N ASP A 134 -3.96 -7.00 17.71
CA ASP A 134 -2.68 -7.69 17.45
C ASP A 134 -2.77 -8.92 16.52
N ARG A 135 -3.91 -9.18 15.92
CA ARG A 135 -4.08 -10.26 14.92
C ARG A 135 -4.00 -9.70 13.51
N VAL A 136 -3.25 -10.38 12.64
CA VAL A 136 -3.25 -10.07 11.21
C VAL A 136 -4.66 -10.34 10.66
N ARG A 137 -5.25 -9.31 10.03
CA ARG A 137 -6.55 -9.40 9.40
C ARG A 137 -6.46 -9.40 7.87
N ALA A 138 -5.56 -8.61 7.30
CA ALA A 138 -5.37 -8.60 5.85
C ALA A 138 -3.96 -8.18 5.45
N ARG A 139 -3.54 -8.64 4.27
CA ARG A 139 -2.31 -8.20 3.60
C ARG A 139 -2.63 -7.66 2.23
N PHE A 140 -1.89 -6.64 1.86
CA PHE A 140 -2.02 -5.94 0.60
C PHE A 140 -0.65 -5.75 -0.03
N VAL A 141 -0.61 -5.62 -1.34
CA VAL A 141 0.57 -5.18 -2.07
C VAL A 141 0.29 -3.84 -2.73
N ALA A 142 1.30 -2.99 -2.80
CA ALA A 142 1.21 -1.78 -3.58
C ALA A 142 1.02 -2.15 -5.06
N ALA A 143 -0.11 -1.76 -5.64
CA ALA A 143 -0.30 -1.85 -7.07
C ALA A 143 0.64 -0.83 -7.74
N GLY A 144 1.38 -1.24 -8.76
CA GLY A 144 2.29 -0.36 -9.48
C GLY A 144 1.58 0.91 -9.97
N ARG A 145 2.34 1.99 -9.94
CA ARG A 145 1.92 3.28 -10.52
C ARG A 145 1.80 3.17 -12.02
#